data_22be4ec0c54fccf45222984d13398e63
#
_entry.id   22be4ec0c54fccf45222984d13398e63
#
_cell.length_a   1.000
_cell.length_b   1.000
_cell.length_c   1.000
_cell.angle_alpha   90.00
_cell.angle_beta   90.00
_cell.angle_gamma   90.00
#
_symmetry.space_group_name_H-M   'P 1'
#
loop_
_entity.id
_entity.type
_entity.pdbx_description
1 polymer ?
#
loop_
_entity_poly.entity_id
_entity_poly.type
_entity_poly.pdbx_seq_one_letter_code
_entity_poly.pdbx_strand_id
1 'polypeptide(L)'
;LSIIVDYDLVKNDHTYARVTGNETFDTHNPNGNILYGIEVFIHPDYRGLRLGRRMYDYRKELCERLNLKAIMFGGRIPNYHKYAADMRPKEYIQKVKMKEIYDPVLTFQLSNDFHVRKVMTNYLPNDEESKHYATLLQWDNIYYTPPTQDFKVTKTNVRIGLVQWQMRPYKSIDDVFEQVEFFVDAVSDYKSDFVLFPEYFNAPLMAKFNHLGESEAIRSLAQYTNEIRDRFINLAISYNINIITGSMPLIKEDGLYNVGFLCRRDGSYDMYEKVHITPDEIKSWGLTGGSMVKTFETDCARIGILICYDVEFPELSRLMADQGMQILFVPFLTDTQTGYSRVRVCAQARAIENECFVAIAGSVGNLPRVHNMDIQYAQSGVFTPCDFAFPNDGKRAEATPNTEMILISDVDLDLLNEL
;
A
#
# COMPACT_ATOMS: atom_id res chain seq x y z
N LEU A 1 25.31 -18.74 -5.71
CA LEU A 1 25.93 -17.79 -6.62
C LEU A 1 24.95 -16.68 -6.96
N SER A 2 25.42 -15.44 -7.05
CA SER A 2 24.65 -14.25 -7.48
C SER A 2 25.59 -13.27 -8.16
N ILE A 3 25.05 -12.47 -9.08
CA ILE A 3 25.75 -11.36 -9.76
C ILE A 3 24.95 -10.07 -9.57
N ILE A 4 25.60 -8.94 -9.71
CA ILE A 4 24.92 -7.64 -9.78
C ILE A 4 24.73 -7.30 -11.25
N VAL A 5 23.52 -6.87 -11.63
CA VAL A 5 23.18 -6.50 -13.00
C VAL A 5 22.30 -5.24 -13.02
N ASP A 6 22.18 -4.63 -14.17
CA ASP A 6 21.23 -3.56 -14.40
C ASP A 6 19.81 -4.10 -14.51
N TYR A 7 18.82 -3.39 -13.93
CA TYR A 7 17.40 -3.74 -13.99
C TYR A 7 16.92 -3.94 -15.43
N ASP A 8 17.37 -3.11 -16.36
CA ASP A 8 16.99 -3.19 -17.78
C ASP A 8 17.37 -4.52 -18.45
N LEU A 9 18.37 -5.21 -17.95
CA LEU A 9 18.76 -6.53 -18.45
C LEU A 9 17.74 -7.61 -18.10
N VAL A 10 17.07 -7.48 -16.96
CA VAL A 10 16.29 -8.56 -16.33
C VAL A 10 14.80 -8.26 -16.13
N LYS A 11 14.36 -7.02 -16.39
CA LYS A 11 12.94 -6.62 -16.21
C LYS A 11 11.97 -7.32 -17.16
N ASN A 12 12.46 -7.76 -18.32
CA ASN A 12 11.66 -8.45 -19.34
C ASN A 12 12.04 -9.92 -19.46
N ASP A 13 11.32 -10.66 -20.31
CA ASP A 13 11.62 -12.04 -20.64
C ASP A 13 13.06 -12.16 -21.16
N HIS A 14 13.83 -13.04 -20.56
CA HIS A 14 15.22 -13.29 -20.89
C HIS A 14 15.59 -14.75 -20.64
N THR A 15 16.71 -15.20 -21.21
CA THR A 15 17.23 -16.55 -20.99
C THR A 15 18.33 -16.55 -19.92
N TYR A 16 18.56 -17.71 -19.31
CA TYR A 16 19.68 -17.92 -18.38
C TYR A 16 21.02 -17.59 -19.05
N ALA A 17 21.24 -18.03 -20.28
CA ALA A 17 22.44 -17.75 -21.06
C ALA A 17 22.66 -16.24 -21.24
N ARG A 18 21.59 -15.48 -21.54
CA ARG A 18 21.69 -14.03 -21.70
C ARG A 18 22.12 -13.33 -20.42
N VAL A 19 21.52 -13.66 -19.28
CA VAL A 19 21.80 -12.98 -18.02
C VAL A 19 23.16 -13.37 -17.43
N THR A 20 23.64 -14.57 -17.74
CA THR A 20 24.96 -15.08 -17.30
C THR A 20 26.09 -14.82 -18.28
N GLY A 21 25.84 -14.21 -19.44
CA GLY A 21 26.85 -14.08 -20.51
C GLY A 21 27.34 -15.44 -21.00
N ASN A 22 26.41 -16.39 -21.20
CA ASN A 22 26.76 -17.79 -21.52
C ASN A 22 27.70 -18.43 -20.48
N GLU A 23 27.40 -18.22 -19.20
CA GLU A 23 28.14 -18.76 -18.05
C GLU A 23 29.54 -18.16 -17.82
N THR A 24 29.89 -17.11 -18.54
CA THR A 24 31.14 -16.35 -18.30
C THR A 24 31.00 -15.33 -17.17
N PHE A 25 29.74 -14.94 -16.85
CA PHE A 25 29.38 -13.93 -15.86
C PHE A 25 29.92 -12.52 -16.19
N ASP A 26 30.23 -12.25 -17.43
CA ASP A 26 30.70 -10.95 -17.94
C ASP A 26 29.59 -9.88 -17.92
N THR A 27 28.36 -10.29 -17.74
CA THR A 27 27.22 -9.39 -17.47
C THR A 27 27.20 -8.81 -16.06
N HIS A 28 28.13 -9.24 -15.18
CA HIS A 28 28.25 -8.67 -13.85
C HIS A 28 28.69 -7.21 -13.94
N ASN A 29 27.82 -6.30 -13.43
CA ASN A 29 28.09 -4.88 -13.34
C ASN A 29 28.09 -4.44 -11.86
N PRO A 30 29.27 -4.10 -11.28
CA PRO A 30 29.35 -3.66 -9.89
C PRO A 30 28.51 -2.41 -9.58
N ASN A 31 28.19 -1.61 -10.60
CA ASN A 31 27.35 -0.40 -10.52
C ASN A 31 25.89 -0.68 -10.85
N GLY A 32 25.50 -1.92 -11.12
CA GLY A 32 24.13 -2.32 -11.33
C GLY A 32 23.28 -2.19 -10.07
N ASN A 33 21.99 -2.30 -10.22
CA ASN A 33 21.03 -2.08 -9.14
C ASN A 33 20.21 -3.33 -8.72
N ILE A 34 20.46 -4.48 -9.34
CA ILE A 34 19.77 -5.74 -9.05
C ILE A 34 20.76 -6.82 -8.63
N LEU A 35 20.47 -7.52 -7.53
CA LEU A 35 21.16 -8.74 -7.16
C LEU A 35 20.48 -9.93 -7.86
N TYR A 36 21.06 -10.39 -8.96
CA TYR A 36 20.48 -11.52 -9.71
C TYR A 36 20.98 -12.86 -9.15
N GLY A 37 20.04 -13.70 -8.70
CA GLY A 37 20.31 -15.04 -8.21
C GLY A 37 20.56 -16.00 -9.38
N ILE A 38 21.74 -16.61 -9.42
CA ILE A 38 22.11 -17.58 -10.44
C ILE A 38 21.73 -18.97 -9.96
N GLU A 39 22.19 -19.35 -8.78
CA GLU A 39 22.03 -20.72 -8.29
C GLU A 39 21.97 -20.79 -6.75
N VAL A 40 21.14 -21.69 -6.25
CA VAL A 40 21.12 -22.14 -4.86
C VAL A 40 21.00 -23.65 -4.86
N PHE A 41 22.00 -24.34 -4.35
CA PHE A 41 21.89 -25.77 -4.11
C PHE A 41 22.42 -26.14 -2.72
N ILE A 42 21.90 -27.23 -2.16
CA ILE A 42 22.28 -27.77 -0.87
C ILE A 42 22.57 -29.25 -1.07
N HIS A 43 23.75 -29.69 -0.63
CA HIS A 43 24.12 -31.08 -0.66
C HIS A 43 23.06 -31.93 0.04
N PRO A 44 22.69 -33.10 -0.49
CA PRO A 44 21.62 -33.94 0.06
C PRO A 44 21.73 -34.19 1.57
N ASP A 45 22.92 -34.47 2.08
CA ASP A 45 23.16 -34.76 3.50
C ASP A 45 22.88 -33.58 4.44
N TYR A 46 22.78 -32.36 3.90
CA TYR A 46 22.52 -31.14 4.68
C TYR A 46 21.11 -30.58 4.44
N ARG A 47 20.26 -31.32 3.70
CA ARG A 47 18.86 -30.92 3.51
C ARG A 47 18.06 -31.10 4.80
N GLY A 48 16.97 -30.37 4.96
CA GLY A 48 16.17 -30.37 6.18
C GLY A 48 16.68 -29.44 7.30
N LEU A 49 17.91 -28.91 7.21
CA LEU A 49 18.50 -27.98 8.20
C LEU A 49 18.15 -26.51 7.97
N ARG A 50 17.15 -26.23 7.15
CA ARG A 50 16.71 -24.87 6.77
C ARG A 50 17.81 -24.00 6.15
N LEU A 51 18.88 -24.58 5.62
CA LEU A 51 20.00 -23.85 5.02
C LEU A 51 19.57 -23.00 3.82
N GLY A 52 18.65 -23.49 3.00
CA GLY A 52 18.12 -22.74 1.85
C GLY A 52 17.48 -21.42 2.27
N ARG A 53 16.69 -21.41 3.35
CA ARG A 53 16.11 -20.19 3.91
C ARG A 53 17.18 -19.22 4.38
N ARG A 54 18.15 -19.71 5.16
CA ARG A 54 19.28 -18.89 5.65
C ARG A 54 20.10 -18.28 4.51
N MET A 55 20.24 -19.00 3.38
CA MET A 55 20.92 -18.43 2.20
C MET A 55 20.11 -17.32 1.55
N TYR A 56 18.78 -17.39 1.54
CA TYR A 56 17.94 -16.29 1.08
C TYR A 56 17.98 -15.11 2.06
N ASP A 57 17.92 -15.35 3.36
CA ASP A 57 18.05 -14.29 4.38
C ASP A 57 19.38 -13.54 4.20
N TYR A 58 20.49 -14.25 4.04
CA TYR A 58 21.80 -13.65 3.78
C TYR A 58 21.86 -12.86 2.46
N ARG A 59 21.16 -13.32 1.40
CA ARG A 59 21.08 -12.57 0.15
C ARG A 59 20.28 -11.26 0.32
N LYS A 60 19.21 -11.28 1.13
CA LYS A 60 18.44 -10.08 1.46
C LYS A 60 19.32 -9.07 2.20
N GLU A 61 20.02 -9.50 3.26
CA GLU A 61 21.01 -8.68 3.98
C GLU A 61 22.11 -8.13 3.05
N LEU A 62 22.62 -8.94 2.13
CA LEU A 62 23.60 -8.50 1.13
C LEU A 62 23.02 -7.42 0.20
N CYS A 63 21.81 -7.61 -0.29
CA CYS A 63 21.11 -6.67 -1.15
C CYS A 63 20.91 -5.31 -0.45
N GLU A 64 20.48 -5.33 0.79
CA GLU A 64 20.34 -4.13 1.64
C GLU A 64 21.69 -3.44 1.87
N ARG A 65 22.71 -4.17 2.30
CA ARG A 65 24.04 -3.64 2.57
C ARG A 65 24.70 -3.00 1.35
N LEU A 66 24.46 -3.56 0.15
CA LEU A 66 24.98 -3.03 -1.11
C LEU A 66 24.07 -1.96 -1.72
N ASN A 67 22.98 -1.59 -1.04
CA ASN A 67 21.98 -0.65 -1.53
C ASN A 67 21.50 -1.01 -2.95
N LEU A 68 21.14 -2.28 -3.18
CA LEU A 68 20.56 -2.73 -4.45
C LEU A 68 19.04 -2.69 -4.37
N LYS A 69 18.38 -2.39 -5.48
CA LYS A 69 16.93 -2.18 -5.58
C LYS A 69 16.14 -3.45 -5.21
N ALA A 70 16.57 -4.60 -5.70
CA ALA A 70 15.85 -5.86 -5.54
C ALA A 70 16.76 -7.08 -5.71
N ILE A 71 16.26 -8.24 -5.27
CA ILE A 71 16.78 -9.55 -5.68
C ILE A 71 15.85 -10.09 -6.75
N MET A 72 16.39 -10.50 -7.90
CA MET A 72 15.63 -11.13 -8.96
C MET A 72 16.29 -12.44 -9.40
N PHE A 73 15.52 -13.38 -9.90
CA PHE A 73 16.04 -14.62 -10.52
C PHE A 73 14.96 -15.39 -11.27
N GLY A 74 15.38 -16.25 -12.20
CA GLY A 74 14.52 -17.23 -12.85
C GLY A 74 14.33 -18.49 -11.98
N GLY A 75 13.12 -18.74 -11.53
CA GLY A 75 12.77 -19.93 -10.76
C GLY A 75 12.21 -21.03 -11.65
N ARG A 76 12.79 -22.23 -11.60
CA ARG A 76 12.24 -23.42 -12.27
C ARG A 76 10.88 -23.81 -11.68
N ILE A 77 10.08 -24.50 -12.48
CA ILE A 77 8.78 -25.10 -12.08
C ILE A 77 8.77 -26.61 -12.40
N PRO A 78 9.62 -27.40 -11.73
CA PRO A 78 9.93 -28.76 -12.17
C PRO A 78 8.73 -29.71 -12.20
N ASN A 79 7.70 -29.51 -11.39
CA ASN A 79 6.50 -30.34 -11.42
C ASN A 79 5.53 -29.97 -12.56
N TYR A 80 5.79 -28.92 -13.33
CA TYR A 80 4.90 -28.48 -14.39
C TYR A 80 4.71 -29.57 -15.49
N HIS A 81 5.73 -30.37 -15.79
CA HIS A 81 5.58 -31.46 -16.78
C HIS A 81 4.41 -32.39 -16.49
N LYS A 82 4.02 -32.58 -15.23
CA LYS A 82 2.89 -33.43 -14.82
C LYS A 82 1.52 -32.84 -15.19
N TYR A 83 1.47 -31.57 -15.45
CA TYR A 83 0.23 -30.81 -15.67
C TYR A 83 0.19 -30.10 -17.04
N ALA A 84 1.28 -30.15 -17.79
CA ALA A 84 1.43 -29.43 -19.05
C ALA A 84 0.44 -29.85 -20.15
N ALA A 85 -0.13 -31.08 -20.06
CA ALA A 85 -1.17 -31.54 -20.96
C ALA A 85 -2.53 -30.87 -20.70
N ASP A 86 -2.82 -30.49 -19.43
CA ASP A 86 -4.14 -30.09 -18.98
C ASP A 86 -4.23 -28.60 -18.66
N MET A 87 -3.09 -27.92 -18.45
CA MET A 87 -3.11 -26.49 -18.08
C MET A 87 -1.90 -25.71 -18.59
N ARG A 88 -2.10 -24.42 -18.81
CA ARG A 88 -1.04 -23.49 -19.23
C ARG A 88 -0.12 -23.14 -18.07
N PRO A 89 1.15 -22.73 -18.32
CA PRO A 89 2.11 -22.37 -17.25
C PRO A 89 1.57 -21.31 -16.28
N LYS A 90 0.89 -20.30 -16.78
CA LYS A 90 0.29 -19.23 -15.96
C LYS A 90 -0.75 -19.78 -14.97
N GLU A 91 -1.60 -20.69 -15.42
CA GLU A 91 -2.61 -21.35 -14.58
C GLU A 91 -1.97 -22.27 -13.54
N TYR A 92 -0.96 -23.05 -13.93
CA TYR A 92 -0.19 -23.87 -12.99
C TYR A 92 0.42 -23.04 -11.86
N ILE A 93 1.09 -21.93 -12.20
CA ILE A 93 1.70 -21.02 -11.23
C ILE A 93 0.65 -20.43 -10.30
N GLN A 94 -0.53 -20.05 -10.82
CA GLN A 94 -1.62 -19.56 -9.99
C GLN A 94 -2.09 -20.61 -8.97
N LYS A 95 -2.24 -21.87 -9.38
CA LYS A 95 -2.61 -22.96 -8.49
C LYS A 95 -1.54 -23.26 -7.42
N VAL A 96 -0.26 -23.07 -7.75
CA VAL A 96 0.83 -23.16 -6.76
C VAL A 96 0.74 -22.00 -5.77
N LYS A 97 0.49 -20.76 -6.22
CA LYS A 97 0.27 -19.59 -5.36
C LYS A 97 -0.92 -19.80 -4.41
N MET A 98 -2.00 -20.41 -4.91
CA MET A 98 -3.20 -20.76 -4.11
C MET A 98 -2.99 -21.96 -3.19
N LYS A 99 -1.83 -22.62 -3.25
CA LYS A 99 -1.51 -23.85 -2.51
C LYS A 99 -2.39 -25.06 -2.90
N GLU A 100 -3.01 -25.04 -4.08
CA GLU A 100 -3.76 -26.15 -4.64
C GLU A 100 -2.81 -27.21 -5.25
N ILE A 101 -1.66 -26.78 -5.74
CA ILE A 101 -0.60 -27.62 -6.27
C ILE A 101 0.70 -27.34 -5.52
N TYR A 102 1.44 -28.38 -5.20
CA TYR A 102 2.77 -28.26 -4.62
C TYR A 102 3.84 -28.37 -5.71
N ASP A 103 4.66 -27.33 -5.85
CA ASP A 103 5.90 -27.35 -6.63
C ASP A 103 7.08 -27.16 -5.69
N PRO A 104 8.08 -28.06 -5.68
CA PRO A 104 9.15 -28.03 -4.66
C PRO A 104 10.03 -26.78 -4.75
N VAL A 105 10.18 -26.20 -5.94
CA VAL A 105 11.01 -25.01 -6.14
C VAL A 105 10.19 -23.74 -5.95
N LEU A 106 9.10 -23.59 -6.69
CA LEU A 106 8.28 -22.37 -6.62
C LEU A 106 7.63 -22.18 -5.24
N THR A 107 7.09 -23.25 -4.63
CA THR A 107 6.52 -23.18 -3.27
C THR A 107 7.56 -22.73 -2.25
N PHE A 108 8.80 -23.22 -2.35
CA PHE A 108 9.88 -22.82 -1.47
C PHE A 108 10.24 -21.33 -1.67
N GLN A 109 10.32 -20.85 -2.90
CA GLN A 109 10.63 -19.45 -3.23
C GLN A 109 9.55 -18.49 -2.73
N LEU A 110 8.27 -18.81 -2.96
CA LEU A 110 7.13 -18.06 -2.43
C LEU A 110 7.12 -18.00 -0.90
N SER A 111 7.52 -19.08 -0.21
CA SER A 111 7.59 -19.13 1.25
C SER A 111 8.76 -18.35 1.86
N ASN A 112 9.63 -17.80 1.02
CA ASN A 112 10.74 -16.90 1.39
C ASN A 112 10.52 -15.46 0.89
N ASP A 113 9.25 -15.04 0.78
CA ASP A 113 8.79 -13.68 0.46
C ASP A 113 9.15 -13.21 -0.95
N PHE A 114 9.47 -14.12 -1.87
CA PHE A 114 9.57 -13.79 -3.27
C PHE A 114 8.21 -13.83 -3.94
N HIS A 115 7.96 -12.88 -4.82
CA HIS A 115 6.73 -12.85 -5.62
C HIS A 115 7.04 -13.07 -7.10
N VAL A 116 6.07 -13.63 -7.82
CA VAL A 116 6.19 -13.89 -9.25
C VAL A 116 5.83 -12.62 -10.02
N ARG A 117 6.76 -12.11 -10.82
CA ARG A 117 6.56 -10.96 -11.72
C ARG A 117 5.92 -11.39 -13.05
N LYS A 118 6.49 -12.42 -13.65
CA LYS A 118 6.02 -12.95 -14.93
C LYS A 118 6.44 -14.39 -15.16
N VAL A 119 5.88 -15.00 -16.20
CA VAL A 119 6.34 -16.29 -16.75
C VAL A 119 7.38 -15.98 -17.81
N MET A 120 8.51 -16.68 -17.75
CA MET A 120 9.56 -16.62 -18.76
C MET A 120 9.48 -17.83 -19.68
N THR A 121 9.69 -17.61 -20.96
CA THR A 121 9.71 -18.65 -21.98
C THR A 121 11.16 -19.01 -22.36
N ASN A 122 11.43 -20.28 -22.51
CA ASN A 122 12.76 -20.77 -22.92
C ASN A 122 13.92 -20.26 -22.05
N TYR A 123 13.66 -20.08 -20.75
CA TYR A 123 14.66 -19.59 -19.79
C TYR A 123 15.86 -20.55 -19.68
N LEU A 124 15.59 -21.83 -19.56
CA LEU A 124 16.55 -22.94 -19.63
C LEU A 124 16.12 -23.90 -20.74
N PRO A 125 16.75 -23.85 -21.94
CA PRO A 125 16.31 -24.62 -23.09
C PRO A 125 16.32 -26.15 -22.90
N ASN A 126 17.11 -26.64 -21.95
CA ASN A 126 17.24 -28.08 -21.66
C ASN A 126 16.41 -28.55 -20.46
N ASP A 127 15.55 -27.68 -19.89
CA ASP A 127 14.72 -28.00 -18.73
C ASP A 127 13.37 -28.63 -19.12
N GLU A 128 13.39 -29.90 -19.43
CA GLU A 128 12.18 -30.65 -19.80
C GLU A 128 11.17 -30.79 -18.65
N GLU A 129 11.62 -30.75 -17.40
CA GLU A 129 10.73 -30.82 -16.23
C GLU A 129 9.84 -29.59 -16.11
N SER A 130 10.39 -28.42 -16.41
CA SER A 130 9.64 -27.15 -16.42
C SER A 130 9.06 -26.86 -17.82
N LYS A 131 9.19 -27.77 -18.80
CA LYS A 131 8.81 -27.51 -20.20
C LYS A 131 9.38 -26.21 -20.75
N HIS A 132 10.63 -25.92 -20.41
CA HIS A 132 11.40 -24.70 -20.77
C HIS A 132 10.87 -23.40 -20.17
N TYR A 133 9.81 -23.44 -19.32
CA TYR A 133 9.26 -22.28 -18.63
C TYR A 133 9.96 -22.04 -17.30
N ALA A 134 10.01 -20.77 -16.89
CA ALA A 134 10.41 -20.39 -15.55
C ALA A 134 9.53 -19.23 -15.04
N THR A 135 9.63 -18.95 -13.76
CA THR A 135 9.04 -17.75 -13.14
C THR A 135 10.13 -16.71 -12.93
N LEU A 136 9.93 -15.48 -13.36
CA LEU A 136 10.73 -14.35 -12.89
C LEU A 136 10.24 -13.99 -11.49
N LEU A 137 11.10 -14.20 -10.51
CA LEU A 137 10.81 -13.93 -9.10
C LEU A 137 11.57 -12.68 -8.64
N GLN A 138 10.94 -11.94 -7.74
CA GLN A 138 11.49 -10.71 -7.18
C GLN A 138 11.23 -10.63 -5.68
N TRP A 139 12.20 -10.08 -4.97
CA TRP A 139 12.08 -9.55 -3.61
C TRP A 139 12.61 -8.13 -3.60
N ASP A 140 11.87 -7.19 -3.03
CA ASP A 140 12.17 -5.76 -3.07
C ASP A 140 12.93 -5.32 -1.82
N ASN A 141 14.01 -4.56 -2.03
CA ASN A 141 14.71 -3.91 -0.94
C ASN A 141 14.03 -2.59 -0.60
N ILE A 142 13.22 -2.59 0.45
CA ILE A 142 12.49 -1.41 0.92
C ILE A 142 13.41 -0.28 1.43
N TYR A 143 14.67 -0.59 1.76
CA TYR A 143 15.67 0.38 2.21
C TYR A 143 16.52 0.94 1.06
N TYR A 144 16.21 0.55 -0.20
CA TYR A 144 16.95 1.03 -1.36
C TYR A 144 16.87 2.55 -1.48
N THR A 145 18.05 3.19 -1.52
CA THR A 145 18.18 4.62 -1.78
C THR A 145 18.87 4.81 -3.14
N PRO A 146 18.18 5.34 -4.16
CA PRO A 146 18.80 5.57 -5.47
C PRO A 146 20.04 6.46 -5.34
N PRO A 147 21.12 6.20 -6.13
CA PRO A 147 22.25 7.12 -6.18
C PRO A 147 21.79 8.50 -6.65
N THR A 148 22.24 9.54 -5.97
CA THR A 148 21.92 10.94 -6.28
C THR A 148 22.46 11.30 -7.69
N GLN A 149 21.60 11.18 -8.69
CA GLN A 149 21.74 11.88 -9.95
C GLN A 149 20.57 12.83 -10.09
N ASP A 150 20.82 14.03 -10.64
CA ASP A 150 19.87 15.15 -10.84
C ASP A 150 18.69 14.82 -11.79
N PHE A 151 18.11 13.65 -11.70
CA PHE A 151 16.86 13.29 -12.35
C PHE A 151 15.85 12.92 -11.25
N LYS A 152 14.62 13.36 -11.36
CA LYS A 152 13.48 12.90 -10.54
C LYS A 152 13.41 11.37 -10.63
N VAL A 153 14.13 10.67 -9.74
CA VAL A 153 14.00 9.23 -9.59
C VAL A 153 12.68 9.01 -8.86
N THR A 154 11.68 8.56 -9.59
CA THR A 154 10.42 8.13 -8.99
C THR A 154 10.72 6.89 -8.14
N LYS A 155 10.51 7.02 -6.85
CA LYS A 155 10.55 5.87 -5.92
C LYS A 155 9.51 4.85 -6.38
N THR A 156 9.91 3.62 -6.62
CA THR A 156 8.98 2.59 -7.13
C THR A 156 8.31 1.81 -6.01
N ASN A 157 9.03 1.57 -4.91
CA ASN A 157 8.47 0.93 -3.72
C ASN A 157 8.02 1.99 -2.72
N VAL A 158 6.73 2.05 -2.46
CA VAL A 158 6.11 2.99 -1.54
C VAL A 158 5.59 2.25 -0.32
N ARG A 159 6.00 2.68 0.86
CA ARG A 159 5.52 2.14 2.13
C ARG A 159 4.42 3.00 2.70
N ILE A 160 3.28 2.37 2.99
CA ILE A 160 2.07 3.01 3.50
C ILE A 160 1.81 2.55 4.93
N GLY A 161 1.63 3.49 5.83
CA GLY A 161 1.11 3.25 7.18
C GLY A 161 -0.35 3.67 7.27
N LEU A 162 -1.21 2.80 7.78
CA LEU A 162 -2.61 3.07 8.03
C LEU A 162 -2.86 3.06 9.53
N VAL A 163 -3.48 4.10 10.05
CA VAL A 163 -3.86 4.19 11.45
C VAL A 163 -5.31 3.73 11.59
N GLN A 164 -5.53 2.57 12.18
CA GLN A 164 -6.85 2.16 12.63
C GLN A 164 -7.07 2.77 14.01
N TRP A 165 -7.70 3.93 14.00
CA TRP A 165 -7.81 4.84 15.13
C TRP A 165 -8.93 4.43 16.07
N GLN A 166 -8.63 4.28 17.35
CA GLN A 166 -9.69 4.07 18.33
C GLN A 166 -10.28 5.39 18.82
N MET A 167 -11.56 5.56 18.60
CA MET A 167 -12.32 6.65 19.17
C MET A 167 -12.42 6.48 20.69
N ARG A 168 -11.95 7.50 21.41
CA ARG A 168 -11.99 7.57 22.88
C ARG A 168 -12.13 9.02 23.33
N PRO A 169 -12.68 9.30 24.51
CA PRO A 169 -12.77 10.67 25.02
C PRO A 169 -11.39 11.29 25.24
N TYR A 170 -11.21 12.52 24.77
CA TYR A 170 -10.03 13.35 25.04
C TYR A 170 -10.45 14.63 25.76
N LYS A 171 -9.58 15.14 26.64
CA LYS A 171 -9.84 16.37 27.42
C LYS A 171 -9.43 17.62 26.65
N SER A 172 -8.46 17.53 25.76
CA SER A 172 -7.90 18.65 25.03
C SER A 172 -7.46 18.24 23.63
N ILE A 173 -7.18 19.19 22.78
CA ILE A 173 -6.53 18.97 21.49
C ILE A 173 -5.10 18.44 21.68
N ASP A 174 -4.44 18.83 22.77
CA ASP A 174 -3.09 18.34 23.09
C ASP A 174 -3.10 16.85 23.38
N ASP A 175 -4.09 16.34 24.12
CA ASP A 175 -4.25 14.90 24.37
C ASP A 175 -4.47 14.12 23.04
N VAL A 176 -5.21 14.72 22.09
CA VAL A 176 -5.40 14.12 20.75
C VAL A 176 -4.07 14.06 20.01
N PHE A 177 -3.30 15.14 20.07
CA PHE A 177 -2.02 15.23 19.35
C PHE A 177 -0.91 14.41 20.01
N GLU A 178 -0.94 14.17 21.29
CA GLU A 178 -0.05 13.19 21.94
C GLU A 178 -0.26 11.80 21.33
N GLN A 179 -1.50 11.40 21.11
CA GLN A 179 -1.82 10.13 20.46
C GLN A 179 -1.52 10.14 18.94
N VAL A 180 -1.80 11.24 18.25
CA VAL A 180 -1.46 11.40 16.82
C VAL A 180 0.05 11.29 16.61
N GLU A 181 0.84 12.00 17.42
CA GLU A 181 2.29 11.98 17.34
C GLU A 181 2.84 10.56 17.60
N PHE A 182 2.30 9.84 18.59
CA PHE A 182 2.65 8.44 18.85
C PHE A 182 2.49 7.56 17.59
N PHE A 183 1.38 7.72 16.85
CA PHE A 183 1.18 6.95 15.63
C PHE A 183 2.08 7.41 14.48
N VAL A 184 2.31 8.72 14.32
CA VAL A 184 3.21 9.25 13.30
C VAL A 184 4.64 8.78 13.55
N ASP A 185 5.11 8.83 14.79
CA ASP A 185 6.42 8.34 15.21
C ASP A 185 6.56 6.86 14.90
N ALA A 186 5.62 6.03 15.38
CA ALA A 186 5.64 4.59 15.14
C ALA A 186 5.64 4.23 13.65
N VAL A 187 4.84 4.92 12.81
CA VAL A 187 4.80 4.68 11.37
C VAL A 187 6.09 5.17 10.69
N SER A 188 6.67 6.28 11.15
CA SER A 188 7.92 6.82 10.62
C SER A 188 9.12 5.92 10.91
N ASP A 189 9.15 5.24 12.06
CA ASP A 189 10.19 4.27 12.42
C ASP A 189 10.28 3.10 11.43
N TYR A 190 9.14 2.73 10.82
CA TYR A 190 9.10 1.75 9.72
C TYR A 190 9.57 2.34 8.37
N LYS A 191 10.06 3.59 8.34
CA LYS A 191 10.48 4.29 7.11
C LYS A 191 9.35 4.41 6.09
N SER A 192 8.13 4.62 6.56
CA SER A 192 6.96 4.77 5.71
C SER A 192 6.99 6.11 4.94
N ASP A 193 6.43 6.10 3.74
CA ASP A 193 6.30 7.28 2.89
C ASP A 193 5.04 8.07 3.19
N PHE A 194 3.99 7.34 3.56
CA PHE A 194 2.69 7.89 3.90
C PHE A 194 2.18 7.35 5.22
N VAL A 195 1.46 8.20 5.93
CA VAL A 195 0.54 7.78 6.98
C VAL A 195 -0.86 8.32 6.68
N LEU A 196 -1.88 7.46 6.79
CA LEU A 196 -3.29 7.80 6.61
C LEU A 196 -4.03 7.72 7.94
N PHE A 197 -4.65 8.81 8.35
CA PHE A 197 -5.63 8.88 9.44
C PHE A 197 -7.05 8.76 8.90
N PRO A 198 -8.04 8.31 9.70
CA PRO A 198 -9.40 8.11 9.22
C PRO A 198 -10.24 9.41 9.19
N GLU A 199 -11.43 9.29 8.60
CA GLU A 199 -12.45 10.35 8.59
C GLU A 199 -12.86 10.71 10.03
N TYR A 200 -13.02 12.00 10.30
CA TYR A 200 -13.46 12.54 11.61
C TYR A 200 -12.66 12.02 12.82
N PHE A 201 -11.36 11.74 12.66
CA PHE A 201 -10.51 11.26 13.77
C PHE A 201 -10.55 12.20 14.99
N ASN A 202 -10.89 13.48 14.79
CA ASN A 202 -11.02 14.51 15.83
C ASN A 202 -12.40 14.54 16.52
N ALA A 203 -13.33 13.66 16.11
CA ALA A 203 -14.68 13.57 16.69
C ALA A 203 -14.72 13.48 18.22
N PRO A 204 -13.72 12.86 18.91
CA PRO A 204 -13.69 12.86 20.37
C PRO A 204 -13.77 14.24 21.04
N LEU A 205 -13.24 15.28 20.38
CA LEU A 205 -13.33 16.66 20.87
C LEU A 205 -14.76 17.21 20.86
N MET A 206 -15.65 16.64 20.05
CA MET A 206 -17.05 17.04 19.96
C MET A 206 -17.82 16.75 21.26
N ALA A 207 -17.36 15.83 22.09
CA ALA A 207 -17.95 15.56 23.41
C ALA A 207 -18.03 16.79 24.33
N LYS A 208 -17.18 17.79 24.10
CA LYS A 208 -17.24 19.08 24.82
C LYS A 208 -18.49 19.91 24.48
N PHE A 209 -19.10 19.65 23.35
CA PHE A 209 -20.21 20.40 22.79
C PHE A 209 -21.54 19.64 22.84
N ASN A 210 -21.62 18.54 23.61
CA ASN A 210 -22.82 17.71 23.76
C ASN A 210 -24.05 18.44 24.35
N HIS A 211 -23.85 19.63 24.90
CA HIS A 211 -24.94 20.50 25.37
C HIS A 211 -25.58 21.33 24.24
N LEU A 212 -24.97 21.31 23.06
CA LEU A 212 -25.46 21.97 21.85
C LEU A 212 -26.24 21.00 20.97
N GLY A 213 -27.00 21.52 20.02
CA GLY A 213 -27.57 20.71 18.94
C GLY A 213 -26.51 20.16 18.01
N GLU A 214 -26.81 19.08 17.29
CA GLU A 214 -25.85 18.37 16.40
C GLU A 214 -25.15 19.31 15.42
N SER A 215 -25.92 20.18 14.76
CA SER A 215 -25.41 21.16 13.79
C SER A 215 -24.50 22.23 14.43
N GLU A 216 -24.76 22.62 15.68
CA GLU A 216 -23.91 23.57 16.38
C GLU A 216 -22.66 22.90 16.94
N ALA A 217 -22.78 21.66 17.39
CA ALA A 217 -21.68 20.88 17.92
C ALA A 217 -20.61 20.61 16.85
N ILE A 218 -21.00 20.20 15.63
CA ILE A 218 -20.04 19.97 14.53
C ILE A 218 -19.38 21.29 14.08
N ARG A 219 -20.10 22.40 14.07
CA ARG A 219 -19.52 23.73 13.80
C ARG A 219 -18.53 24.17 14.87
N SER A 220 -18.80 23.83 16.12
CA SER A 220 -17.89 24.07 17.24
C SER A 220 -16.62 23.20 17.12
N LEU A 221 -16.74 21.96 16.59
CA LEU A 221 -15.59 21.12 16.28
C LEU A 221 -14.70 21.73 15.20
N ALA A 222 -15.29 22.40 14.21
CA ALA A 222 -14.59 23.01 13.09
C ALA A 222 -13.57 24.09 13.50
N GLN A 223 -13.70 24.68 14.71
CA GLN A 223 -12.73 25.67 15.21
C GLN A 223 -11.30 25.14 15.36
N TYR A 224 -11.14 23.81 15.55
CA TYR A 224 -9.85 23.16 15.71
C TYR A 224 -9.13 22.86 14.39
N THR A 225 -9.82 22.90 13.27
CA THR A 225 -9.35 22.35 12.00
C THR A 225 -8.07 23.00 11.48
N ASN A 226 -7.95 24.33 11.57
CA ASN A 226 -6.73 25.01 11.14
C ASN A 226 -5.55 24.71 12.06
N GLU A 227 -5.74 24.66 13.37
CA GLU A 227 -4.71 24.28 14.33
C GLU A 227 -4.27 22.84 14.10
N ILE A 228 -5.21 21.93 13.87
CA ILE A 228 -4.93 20.53 13.54
C ILE A 228 -4.06 20.43 12.28
N ARG A 229 -4.42 21.12 11.20
CA ARG A 229 -3.61 21.19 9.97
C ARG A 229 -2.18 21.63 10.26
N ASP A 230 -2.02 22.72 10.98
CA ASP A 230 -0.68 23.31 11.23
C ASP A 230 0.18 22.36 12.08
N ARG A 231 -0.42 21.67 13.05
CA ARG A 231 0.27 20.62 13.82
C ARG A 231 0.69 19.43 12.95
N PHE A 232 -0.16 18.96 12.03
CA PHE A 232 0.20 17.88 11.11
C PHE A 232 1.31 18.29 10.13
N ILE A 233 1.35 19.54 9.66
CA ILE A 233 2.46 20.04 8.85
C ILE A 233 3.77 19.93 9.63
N ASN A 234 3.80 20.34 10.89
CA ASN A 234 4.98 20.24 11.75
C ASN A 234 5.42 18.77 11.95
N LEU A 235 4.47 17.86 12.17
CA LEU A 235 4.77 16.42 12.28
C LEU A 235 5.31 15.85 10.97
N ALA A 236 4.74 16.23 9.82
CA ALA A 236 5.20 15.78 8.52
C ALA A 236 6.68 16.13 8.26
N ILE A 237 7.09 17.35 8.63
CA ILE A 237 8.47 17.81 8.56
C ILE A 237 9.35 17.05 9.57
N SER A 238 8.93 17.02 10.85
CA SER A 238 9.74 16.47 11.94
C SER A 238 10.02 14.98 11.79
N TYR A 239 9.03 14.22 11.31
CA TYR A 239 9.12 12.78 11.11
C TYR A 239 9.45 12.36 9.68
N ASN A 240 9.67 13.33 8.77
CA ASN A 240 10.01 13.11 7.35
C ASN A 240 9.04 12.16 6.64
N ILE A 241 7.74 12.37 6.79
CA ILE A 241 6.68 11.52 6.26
C ILE A 241 5.55 12.35 5.63
N ASN A 242 4.93 11.89 4.55
CA ASN A 242 3.73 12.52 4.02
C ASN A 242 2.52 12.07 4.84
N ILE A 243 1.73 13.02 5.35
CA ILE A 243 0.58 12.74 6.21
C ILE A 243 -0.72 13.09 5.48
N ILE A 244 -1.60 12.12 5.37
CA ILE A 244 -2.99 12.32 4.96
C ILE A 244 -3.81 12.34 6.25
N THR A 245 -4.30 13.53 6.60
CA THR A 245 -4.85 13.82 7.93
C THR A 245 -6.19 13.16 8.22
N GLY A 246 -6.69 12.30 7.30
CA GLY A 246 -8.07 11.90 7.39
C GLY A 246 -9.00 13.04 7.00
N SER A 247 -10.08 13.23 7.76
CA SER A 247 -10.91 14.41 7.52
C SER A 247 -11.52 15.00 8.79
N MET A 248 -12.02 16.23 8.67
CA MET A 248 -12.59 17.02 9.76
C MET A 248 -13.50 18.12 9.23
N PRO A 249 -14.41 18.71 10.05
CA PRO A 249 -15.29 19.78 9.58
C PRO A 249 -14.52 21.08 9.42
N LEU A 250 -14.81 21.83 8.36
CA LEU A 250 -14.29 23.19 8.12
C LEU A 250 -15.42 24.13 7.71
N ILE A 251 -15.54 25.28 8.39
CA ILE A 251 -16.44 26.35 7.99
C ILE A 251 -15.75 27.23 6.96
N LYS A 252 -16.41 27.42 5.81
CA LYS A 252 -16.07 28.39 4.76
C LYS A 252 -17.14 29.45 4.65
N GLU A 253 -16.92 30.45 3.80
CA GLU A 253 -17.88 31.55 3.60
C GLU A 253 -19.27 31.07 3.17
N ASP A 254 -19.33 29.99 2.40
CA ASP A 254 -20.53 29.45 1.77
C ASP A 254 -21.10 28.18 2.42
N GLY A 255 -20.46 27.66 3.46
CA GLY A 255 -20.98 26.46 4.13
C GLY A 255 -20.03 25.75 5.08
N LEU A 256 -20.50 24.60 5.55
CA LEU A 256 -19.72 23.64 6.35
C LEU A 256 -19.33 22.46 5.47
N TYR A 257 -18.05 22.14 5.44
CA TYR A 257 -17.46 21.10 4.60
C TYR A 257 -16.76 20.03 5.42
N ASN A 258 -16.73 18.80 4.91
CA ASN A 258 -15.85 17.75 5.39
C ASN A 258 -14.56 17.81 4.57
N VAL A 259 -13.45 18.18 5.19
CA VAL A 259 -12.16 18.41 4.50
C VAL A 259 -11.03 17.64 5.16
N GLY A 260 -10.00 17.34 4.38
CA GLY A 260 -8.74 16.85 4.91
C GLY A 260 -7.55 17.52 4.23
N PHE A 261 -6.36 17.24 4.72
CA PHE A 261 -5.13 17.82 4.23
C PHE A 261 -4.12 16.72 3.91
N LEU A 262 -3.44 16.89 2.79
CA LEU A 262 -2.19 16.21 2.50
C LEU A 262 -1.06 17.14 2.98
N CYS A 263 -0.41 16.79 4.07
CA CYS A 263 0.75 17.50 4.59
C CYS A 263 2.01 16.76 4.15
N ARG A 264 2.83 17.39 3.30
CA ARG A 264 4.05 16.75 2.76
C ARG A 264 5.24 16.99 3.70
N ARG A 265 6.22 16.11 3.58
CA ARG A 265 7.47 16.17 4.37
C ARG A 265 8.33 17.41 4.12
N ASP A 266 8.08 18.14 3.03
CA ASP A 266 8.70 19.43 2.73
C ASP A 266 7.98 20.63 3.36
N GLY A 267 6.88 20.40 4.08
CA GLY A 267 6.04 21.42 4.72
C GLY A 267 4.97 22.01 3.82
N SER A 268 4.93 21.65 2.54
CA SER A 268 3.82 22.03 1.66
C SER A 268 2.56 21.23 2.00
N TYR A 269 1.38 21.77 1.71
CA TYR A 269 0.14 21.07 1.90
C TYR A 269 -0.88 21.37 0.80
N ASP A 270 -1.79 20.42 0.60
CA ASP A 270 -3.01 20.58 -0.19
C ASP A 270 -4.23 20.24 0.66
N MET A 271 -5.37 20.84 0.32
CA MET A 271 -6.67 20.48 0.88
C MET A 271 -7.47 19.65 -0.12
N TYR A 272 -8.20 18.68 0.39
CA TYR A 272 -9.21 17.91 -0.35
C TYR A 272 -10.53 17.95 0.41
N GLU A 273 -11.64 17.73 -0.32
CA GLU A 273 -13.00 17.88 0.19
C GLU A 273 -13.81 16.64 -0.14
N LYS A 274 -14.70 16.26 0.76
CA LYS A 274 -15.74 15.25 0.47
C LYS A 274 -16.72 15.83 -0.54
N VAL A 275 -16.90 15.14 -1.65
CA VAL A 275 -17.79 15.57 -2.74
C VAL A 275 -19.22 15.10 -2.49
N HIS A 276 -19.40 13.82 -2.17
CA HIS A 276 -20.69 13.22 -1.90
C HIS A 276 -20.94 13.16 -0.38
N ILE A 277 -21.86 14.00 0.06
CA ILE A 277 -22.28 14.05 1.46
C ILE A 277 -23.37 13.02 1.70
N THR A 278 -23.24 12.25 2.78
CA THR A 278 -24.29 11.27 3.13
C THR A 278 -25.58 11.95 3.56
N PRO A 279 -26.75 11.31 3.39
CA PRO A 279 -28.04 11.85 3.85
C PRO A 279 -28.04 12.26 5.33
N ASP A 280 -27.34 11.49 6.18
CA ASP A 280 -27.27 11.77 7.62
C ASP A 280 -26.40 13.02 7.90
N GLU A 281 -25.28 13.19 7.22
CA GLU A 281 -24.43 14.39 7.34
C GLU A 281 -25.18 15.64 6.88
N ILE A 282 -25.99 15.54 5.81
CA ILE A 282 -26.84 16.65 5.35
C ILE A 282 -27.89 16.99 6.40
N LYS A 283 -28.60 15.97 6.90
CA LYS A 283 -29.74 16.17 7.78
C LYS A 283 -29.31 16.64 9.18
N SER A 284 -28.29 16.03 9.76
CA SER A 284 -27.88 16.29 11.14
C SER A 284 -26.94 17.49 11.25
N TRP A 285 -26.07 17.68 10.28
CA TRP A 285 -24.98 18.69 10.35
C TRP A 285 -25.10 19.82 9.34
N GLY A 286 -25.84 19.60 8.27
CA GLY A 286 -25.98 20.58 7.19
C GLY A 286 -24.67 20.79 6.42
N LEU A 287 -23.97 19.67 6.12
CA LEU A 287 -22.74 19.70 5.33
C LEU A 287 -23.03 20.01 3.85
N THR A 288 -22.10 20.71 3.24
CA THR A 288 -22.06 21.03 1.81
C THR A 288 -21.03 20.16 1.13
N GLY A 289 -21.34 19.60 -0.03
CA GLY A 289 -20.42 18.83 -0.85
C GLY A 289 -19.36 19.69 -1.52
N GLY A 290 -18.14 19.18 -1.61
CA GLY A 290 -17.06 19.77 -2.41
C GLY A 290 -17.35 19.69 -3.91
N SER A 291 -16.58 20.41 -4.70
CA SER A 291 -16.75 20.49 -6.16
C SER A 291 -15.52 20.08 -6.97
N MET A 292 -14.43 19.70 -6.30
CA MET A 292 -13.17 19.42 -6.98
C MET A 292 -12.68 18.00 -6.72
N VAL A 293 -12.34 17.32 -7.81
CA VAL A 293 -11.66 16.01 -7.80
C VAL A 293 -10.37 16.17 -8.57
N LYS A 294 -9.23 15.94 -7.90
CA LYS A 294 -7.89 16.05 -8.49
C LYS A 294 -6.92 15.05 -7.89
N THR A 295 -5.86 14.75 -8.61
CA THR A 295 -4.70 14.06 -8.08
C THR A 295 -3.72 15.02 -7.41
N PHE A 296 -2.85 14.48 -6.57
CA PHE A 296 -1.81 15.21 -5.86
C PHE A 296 -0.45 14.61 -6.17
N GLU A 297 0.50 15.46 -6.54
CA GLU A 297 1.89 15.05 -6.68
C GLU A 297 2.57 15.00 -5.31
N THR A 298 3.35 13.93 -5.11
CA THR A 298 4.25 13.80 -3.96
C THR A 298 5.64 13.41 -4.44
N ASP A 299 6.59 13.35 -3.54
CA ASP A 299 7.97 12.95 -3.85
C ASP A 299 8.11 11.46 -4.22
N CYS A 300 7.07 10.64 -3.99
CA CYS A 300 7.13 9.18 -4.19
C CYS A 300 6.01 8.60 -5.04
N ALA A 301 4.88 9.30 -5.22
CA ALA A 301 3.74 8.82 -6.02
C ALA A 301 2.79 9.95 -6.41
N ARG A 302 2.03 9.75 -7.49
CA ARG A 302 0.81 10.53 -7.76
C ARG A 302 -0.36 9.84 -7.10
N ILE A 303 -1.02 10.55 -6.18
CA ILE A 303 -2.06 10.00 -5.34
C ILE A 303 -3.41 10.65 -5.58
N GLY A 304 -4.49 9.89 -5.32
CA GLY A 304 -5.85 10.39 -5.15
C GLY A 304 -6.30 10.26 -3.71
N ILE A 305 -7.26 11.09 -3.29
CA ILE A 305 -7.87 11.01 -1.97
C ILE A 305 -9.39 11.17 -2.13
N LEU A 306 -10.14 10.18 -1.64
CA LEU A 306 -11.61 10.18 -1.58
C LEU A 306 -12.06 9.90 -0.15
N ILE A 307 -13.01 10.68 0.36
CA ILE A 307 -13.46 10.53 1.75
C ILE A 307 -14.67 9.60 1.81
N CYS A 308 -14.49 8.43 2.44
CA CYS A 308 -15.57 7.51 2.84
C CYS A 308 -16.58 7.23 1.71
N TYR A 309 -17.76 7.82 1.79
CA TYR A 309 -18.88 7.65 0.83
C TYR A 309 -18.47 7.96 -0.62
N ASP A 310 -17.52 8.85 -0.85
CA ASP A 310 -17.04 9.16 -2.21
C ASP A 310 -16.52 7.93 -2.96
N VAL A 311 -15.96 6.95 -2.27
CA VAL A 311 -15.44 5.73 -2.91
C VAL A 311 -16.52 4.86 -3.52
N GLU A 312 -17.78 5.04 -3.10
CA GLU A 312 -18.93 4.32 -3.67
C GLU A 312 -19.29 4.81 -5.09
N PHE A 313 -18.77 5.97 -5.52
CA PHE A 313 -19.02 6.58 -6.84
C PHE A 313 -17.82 6.34 -7.77
N PRO A 314 -17.94 5.43 -8.75
CA PRO A 314 -16.80 5.02 -9.60
C PRO A 314 -16.25 6.16 -10.46
N GLU A 315 -17.06 7.14 -10.79
CA GLU A 315 -16.71 8.28 -11.64
C GLU A 315 -15.54 9.08 -11.04
N LEU A 316 -15.54 9.30 -9.71
CA LEU A 316 -14.50 10.08 -9.04
C LEU A 316 -13.12 9.44 -9.16
N SER A 317 -13.02 8.14 -8.90
CA SER A 317 -11.76 7.41 -9.02
C SER A 317 -11.31 7.29 -10.46
N ARG A 318 -12.23 7.14 -11.43
CA ARG A 318 -11.92 7.12 -12.86
C ARG A 318 -11.32 8.45 -13.32
N LEU A 319 -11.89 9.58 -12.92
CA LEU A 319 -11.33 10.90 -13.23
C LEU A 319 -9.91 11.10 -12.68
N MET A 320 -9.60 10.52 -11.52
CA MET A 320 -8.24 10.54 -10.96
C MET A 320 -7.31 9.57 -11.70
N ALA A 321 -7.79 8.38 -12.07
CA ALA A 321 -7.03 7.41 -12.84
C ALA A 321 -6.60 7.97 -14.20
N ASP A 322 -7.51 8.67 -14.88
CA ASP A 322 -7.21 9.38 -16.14
C ASP A 322 -6.15 10.48 -15.98
N GLN A 323 -5.95 10.97 -14.76
CA GLN A 323 -4.86 11.90 -14.41
C GLN A 323 -3.57 11.18 -13.98
N GLY A 324 -3.52 9.84 -14.08
CA GLY A 324 -2.35 9.02 -13.75
C GLY A 324 -2.19 8.70 -12.26
N MET A 325 -3.28 8.61 -11.50
CA MET A 325 -3.27 8.18 -10.11
C MET A 325 -2.71 6.77 -9.96
N GLN A 326 -1.78 6.60 -9.04
CA GLN A 326 -1.15 5.31 -8.73
C GLN A 326 -1.66 4.70 -7.42
N ILE A 327 -1.98 5.56 -6.44
CA ILE A 327 -2.49 5.15 -5.13
C ILE A 327 -3.71 6.01 -4.80
N LEU A 328 -4.82 5.38 -4.45
CA LEU A 328 -6.01 6.02 -3.90
C LEU A 328 -6.04 5.82 -2.38
N PHE A 329 -6.11 6.88 -1.62
CA PHE A 329 -6.30 6.87 -0.17
C PHE A 329 -7.76 7.16 0.18
N VAL A 330 -8.32 6.37 1.09
CA VAL A 330 -9.71 6.50 1.51
C VAL A 330 -9.81 6.51 3.03
N PRO A 331 -9.74 7.68 3.67
CA PRO A 331 -10.13 7.81 5.07
C PRO A 331 -11.65 7.58 5.19
N PHE A 332 -12.08 6.77 6.16
CA PHE A 332 -13.50 6.50 6.36
C PHE A 332 -13.89 6.42 7.84
N LEU A 333 -15.19 6.64 8.10
CA LEU A 333 -15.85 6.38 9.36
C LEU A 333 -17.19 5.72 9.08
N THR A 334 -17.40 4.54 9.63
CA THR A 334 -18.65 3.78 9.48
C THR A 334 -19.14 3.26 10.84
N ASP A 335 -20.44 3.30 11.04
CA ASP A 335 -21.12 2.92 12.29
C ASP A 335 -21.39 1.41 12.37
N THR A 336 -21.53 0.76 11.23
CA THR A 336 -21.95 -0.64 11.12
C THR A 336 -21.04 -1.44 10.21
N GLN A 337 -21.05 -2.75 10.39
CA GLN A 337 -20.39 -3.66 9.46
C GLN A 337 -20.95 -3.53 8.02
N THR A 338 -22.25 -3.19 7.87
CA THR A 338 -22.85 -2.96 6.55
C THR A 338 -22.28 -1.73 5.87
N GLY A 339 -22.13 -0.60 6.61
CA GLY A 339 -21.50 0.61 6.11
C GLY A 339 -20.04 0.36 5.71
N TYR A 340 -19.27 -0.30 6.58
CA TYR A 340 -17.91 -0.72 6.28
C TYR A 340 -17.82 -1.60 5.03
N SER A 341 -18.74 -2.59 4.88
CA SER A 341 -18.71 -3.50 3.74
C SER A 341 -18.88 -2.76 2.41
N ARG A 342 -19.73 -1.71 2.36
CA ARG A 342 -19.85 -0.87 1.15
C ARG A 342 -18.53 -0.19 0.81
N VAL A 343 -17.93 0.52 1.77
CA VAL A 343 -16.64 1.20 1.56
C VAL A 343 -15.58 0.21 1.11
N ARG A 344 -15.44 -0.93 1.80
CA ARG A 344 -14.42 -1.94 1.51
C ARG A 344 -14.58 -2.54 0.10
N VAL A 345 -15.79 -2.98 -0.24
CA VAL A 345 -16.05 -3.63 -1.54
C VAL A 345 -15.85 -2.64 -2.67
N CYS A 346 -16.35 -1.39 -2.52
CA CYS A 346 -16.12 -0.34 -3.50
C CYS A 346 -14.63 0.00 -3.62
N ALA A 347 -13.89 0.15 -2.53
CA ALA A 347 -12.45 0.41 -2.56
C ALA A 347 -11.69 -0.70 -3.33
N GLN A 348 -12.02 -1.96 -3.09
CA GLN A 348 -11.44 -3.08 -3.82
C GLN A 348 -11.81 -3.05 -5.31
N ALA A 349 -13.06 -2.70 -5.66
CA ALA A 349 -13.46 -2.52 -7.04
C ALA A 349 -12.67 -1.39 -7.73
N ARG A 350 -12.42 -0.25 -7.04
CA ARG A 350 -11.61 0.86 -7.57
C ARG A 350 -10.19 0.43 -7.88
N ALA A 351 -9.58 -0.43 -7.05
CA ALA A 351 -8.25 -0.97 -7.31
C ALA A 351 -8.21 -1.80 -8.60
N ILE A 352 -9.23 -2.63 -8.82
CA ILE A 352 -9.32 -3.53 -9.99
C ILE A 352 -9.61 -2.75 -11.27
N GLU A 353 -10.64 -1.91 -11.27
CA GLU A 353 -11.12 -1.24 -12.48
C GLU A 353 -10.25 -0.08 -12.95
N ASN A 354 -9.41 0.48 -12.06
CA ASN A 354 -8.52 1.60 -12.37
C ASN A 354 -7.05 1.22 -12.33
N GLU A 355 -6.73 -0.07 -12.16
CA GLU A 355 -5.36 -0.59 -12.15
C GLU A 355 -4.43 0.21 -11.21
N CYS A 356 -4.90 0.45 -9.97
CA CYS A 356 -4.19 1.23 -8.96
C CYS A 356 -4.19 0.52 -7.60
N PHE A 357 -3.34 1.00 -6.68
CA PHE A 357 -3.45 0.59 -5.28
C PHE A 357 -4.50 1.43 -4.56
N VAL A 358 -5.24 0.81 -3.64
CA VAL A 358 -6.21 1.52 -2.79
C VAL A 358 -5.96 1.22 -1.33
N ALA A 359 -5.75 2.26 -0.53
CA ALA A 359 -5.48 2.17 0.90
C ALA A 359 -6.63 2.80 1.70
N ILE A 360 -7.27 2.03 2.58
CA ILE A 360 -8.39 2.51 3.40
C ILE A 360 -8.02 2.50 4.88
N ALA A 361 -8.32 3.57 5.60
CA ALA A 361 -8.14 3.64 7.06
C ALA A 361 -9.42 4.12 7.76
N GLY A 362 -9.85 3.39 8.77
CA GLY A 362 -11.09 3.64 9.47
C GLY A 362 -10.94 3.71 10.99
N SER A 363 -11.94 4.30 11.62
CA SER A 363 -12.03 4.42 13.08
C SER A 363 -12.77 3.24 13.70
N VAL A 364 -12.38 2.86 14.90
CA VAL A 364 -12.97 1.81 15.74
C VAL A 364 -13.34 2.35 17.11
N GLY A 365 -14.05 1.55 17.88
CA GLY A 365 -14.44 1.92 19.25
C GLY A 365 -15.77 2.66 19.35
N ASN A 366 -15.99 3.35 20.46
CA ASN A 366 -17.26 3.99 20.76
C ASN A 366 -17.06 5.35 21.42
N LEU A 367 -17.92 6.32 21.05
CA LEU A 367 -18.03 7.64 21.66
C LEU A 367 -19.46 7.86 22.19
N PRO A 368 -19.87 7.27 23.31
CA PRO A 368 -21.27 7.19 23.74
C PRO A 368 -21.94 8.52 24.04
N ARG A 369 -21.25 9.64 23.90
CA ARG A 369 -21.77 11.00 24.10
C ARG A 369 -21.62 11.90 22.88
N VAL A 370 -21.30 11.32 21.73
CA VAL A 370 -21.18 12.09 20.49
C VAL A 370 -22.23 11.57 19.52
N HIS A 371 -23.30 12.34 19.33
CA HIS A 371 -24.40 11.98 18.43
C HIS A 371 -23.89 11.74 17.01
N ASN A 372 -24.39 10.70 16.33
CA ASN A 372 -24.03 10.22 15.00
C ASN A 372 -22.57 9.77 14.83
N MET A 373 -21.80 9.66 15.93
CA MET A 373 -20.43 9.15 15.95
C MET A 373 -20.19 8.26 17.20
N ASP A 374 -21.23 7.69 17.76
CA ASP A 374 -21.20 6.93 19.00
C ASP A 374 -20.69 5.50 18.83
N ILE A 375 -20.84 4.91 17.66
CA ILE A 375 -20.36 3.55 17.32
C ILE A 375 -19.53 3.60 16.06
N GLN A 376 -18.41 2.87 16.03
CA GLN A 376 -17.57 2.74 14.83
C GLN A 376 -17.20 1.27 14.60
N TYR A 377 -17.21 0.88 13.33
CA TYR A 377 -16.74 -0.41 12.85
C TYR A 377 -15.76 -0.22 11.68
N ALA A 378 -14.58 -0.77 11.80
CA ALA A 378 -13.59 -0.69 10.73
C ALA A 378 -12.67 -1.92 10.67
N GLN A 379 -12.15 -2.14 9.48
CA GLN A 379 -10.99 -2.96 9.18
C GLN A 379 -10.21 -2.25 8.08
N SER A 380 -9.10 -1.61 8.44
CA SER A 380 -8.22 -0.91 7.50
C SER A 380 -7.51 -1.91 6.58
N GLY A 381 -7.17 -1.50 5.37
CA GLY A 381 -6.54 -2.42 4.43
C GLY A 381 -5.94 -1.74 3.20
N VAL A 382 -5.12 -2.51 2.47
CA VAL A 382 -4.52 -2.13 1.19
C VAL A 382 -4.96 -3.14 0.14
N PHE A 383 -5.55 -2.65 -0.94
CA PHE A 383 -6.06 -3.43 -2.07
C PHE A 383 -5.23 -3.18 -3.33
N THR A 384 -5.24 -4.17 -4.22
CA THR A 384 -4.45 -4.19 -5.45
C THR A 384 -5.33 -4.57 -6.64
N PRO A 385 -4.88 -4.32 -7.87
CA PRO A 385 -5.40 -5.02 -9.02
C PRO A 385 -5.37 -6.54 -8.83
N CYS A 386 -6.20 -7.28 -9.59
CA CYS A 386 -6.27 -8.74 -9.58
C CYS A 386 -5.65 -9.33 -10.84
N ASP A 387 -4.42 -8.95 -11.19
CA ASP A 387 -3.69 -9.55 -12.30
C ASP A 387 -2.56 -10.47 -11.78
N PHE A 388 -1.82 -11.06 -12.69
CA PHE A 388 -0.84 -12.13 -12.43
C PHE A 388 0.22 -11.76 -11.39
N ALA A 389 0.73 -10.53 -11.40
CA ALA A 389 1.74 -10.04 -10.48
C ALA A 389 1.19 -9.70 -9.07
N PHE A 390 -0.14 -9.66 -8.92
CA PHE A 390 -0.82 -9.25 -7.68
C PHE A 390 -1.43 -10.45 -6.93
N PRO A 391 -1.84 -10.25 -5.66
CA PRO A 391 -2.61 -11.27 -4.94
C PRO A 391 -3.91 -11.62 -5.67
N ASN A 392 -4.26 -12.90 -5.71
CA ASN A 392 -5.43 -13.40 -6.46
C ASN A 392 -6.77 -12.81 -5.99
N ASP A 393 -6.85 -12.43 -4.72
CA ASP A 393 -8.03 -11.85 -4.10
C ASP A 393 -7.98 -10.30 -4.02
N GLY A 394 -6.98 -9.68 -4.65
CA GLY A 394 -6.80 -8.22 -4.65
C GLY A 394 -6.52 -7.62 -3.28
N LYS A 395 -6.05 -8.42 -2.31
CA LYS A 395 -5.73 -7.94 -0.95
C LYS A 395 -4.22 -8.00 -0.71
N ARG A 396 -3.61 -6.86 -0.47
CA ARG A 396 -2.21 -6.78 -0.08
C ARG A 396 -2.04 -6.99 1.42
N ALA A 397 -2.85 -6.28 2.21
CA ALA A 397 -2.85 -6.36 3.66
C ALA A 397 -4.21 -5.93 4.24
N GLU A 398 -4.62 -6.51 5.36
CA GLU A 398 -5.80 -6.11 6.13
C GLU A 398 -5.47 -6.10 7.62
N ALA A 399 -5.96 -5.11 8.35
CA ALA A 399 -5.85 -5.00 9.80
C ALA A 399 -6.77 -6.01 10.51
N THR A 400 -6.56 -6.23 11.79
CA THR A 400 -7.53 -6.95 12.64
C THR A 400 -8.79 -6.10 12.79
N PRO A 401 -10.00 -6.64 12.52
CA PRO A 401 -11.24 -5.89 12.69
C PRO A 401 -11.40 -5.31 14.09
N ASN A 402 -11.88 -4.07 14.18
CA ASN A 402 -12.21 -3.39 15.44
C ASN A 402 -11.11 -3.35 16.51
N THR A 403 -9.85 -3.38 16.10
CA THR A 403 -8.69 -3.32 16.98
C THR A 403 -7.84 -2.09 16.63
N GLU A 404 -7.51 -1.26 17.62
CA GLU A 404 -6.57 -0.15 17.39
C GLU A 404 -5.20 -0.69 17.02
N MET A 405 -4.69 -0.28 15.88
CA MET A 405 -3.38 -0.70 15.40
C MET A 405 -2.88 0.18 14.25
N ILE A 406 -1.60 0.07 13.96
CA ILE A 406 -1.03 0.49 12.68
C ILE A 406 -0.94 -0.72 11.75
N LEU A 407 -1.23 -0.52 10.48
CA LEU A 407 -0.99 -1.49 9.41
C LEU A 407 0.06 -0.91 8.48
N ILE A 408 1.20 -1.59 8.34
CA ILE A 408 2.26 -1.21 7.40
C ILE A 408 2.19 -2.12 6.18
N SER A 409 2.23 -1.53 4.99
CA SER A 409 2.20 -2.28 3.73
C SER A 409 3.08 -1.63 2.68
N ASP A 410 3.80 -2.45 1.93
CA ASP A 410 4.61 -2.01 0.80
C ASP A 410 3.85 -2.25 -0.51
N VAL A 411 3.87 -1.27 -1.41
CA VAL A 411 3.33 -1.35 -2.76
C VAL A 411 4.43 -1.02 -3.77
N ASP A 412 4.52 -1.82 -4.82
CA ASP A 412 5.48 -1.62 -5.91
C ASP A 412 4.76 -0.99 -7.11
N LEU A 413 5.03 0.29 -7.35
CA LEU A 413 4.40 1.06 -8.43
C LEU A 413 4.83 0.58 -9.82
N ASP A 414 5.99 -0.07 -9.96
CA ASP A 414 6.42 -0.62 -11.26
C ASP A 414 5.48 -1.74 -11.72
N LEU A 415 4.80 -2.43 -10.79
CA LEU A 415 3.80 -3.44 -11.15
C LEU A 415 2.62 -2.87 -11.92
N LEU A 416 2.26 -1.61 -11.68
CA LEU A 416 1.17 -0.93 -12.41
C LEU A 416 1.54 -0.66 -13.87
N ASN A 417 2.84 -0.55 -14.18
CA ASN A 417 3.31 -0.34 -15.56
C ASN A 417 3.28 -1.63 -16.40
N GLU A 418 2.99 -2.77 -15.79
CA GLU A 418 2.93 -4.07 -16.46
C GLU A 418 1.49 -4.50 -16.81
N LEU A 419 0.50 -3.70 -16.34
CA LEU A 419 -0.92 -3.87 -16.65
C LEU A 419 -1.29 -3.20 -17.97
#